data_3050b3a6bf711c6095251bf1d87d5057
#
_entry.id   3050b3a6bf711c6095251bf1d87d5057
#
_cell.length_a   1.000
_cell.length_b   1.000
_cell.length_c   1.000
_cell.angle_alpha   90.00
_cell.angle_beta   90.00
_cell.angle_gamma   90.00
#
_symmetry.space_group_name_H-M   'P 1'
#
loop_
_entity.id
_entity.type
_entity.pdbx_description
1 polymer ?
#
loop_
_entity_poly.entity_id
_entity_poly.type
_entity_poly.pdbx_seq_one_letter_code
_entity_poly.pdbx_strand_id
1 'polypeptide(L)'
;VSRGDGDNHPIAPTLQQSHFASTGRFFYEMTELSKLRIPVISVVFGSSTAGGAYQPGMSDYNIFIKDQSKAFLAGPPLVKMATGEESDDETLGGAKMHSEISGLSDYLAEDEMDALRICREVVSHLNWTKKGNEPDIKSSEPEYNEEELLGILSEDLKSAVDIKEIIARFVDGSKFEEFKPLYGSTLVCGWATVHGYQVGILGNNGPIYPQSAEKG
;
A
#
# COMPACT_ATOMS: atom_id res chain seq x y z
N VAL A 1 -1.66 15.25 -29.41
CA VAL A 1 -0.97 13.99 -29.64
C VAL A 1 -0.28 14.15 -31.00
N SER A 2 0.97 14.58 -31.01
CA SER A 2 1.77 14.52 -32.22
C SER A 2 2.07 13.05 -32.46
N ARG A 3 1.64 12.54 -33.57
CA ARG A 3 2.23 11.33 -34.11
C ARG A 3 3.65 11.67 -34.47
N GLY A 4 4.60 11.25 -33.64
CA GLY A 4 5.98 11.25 -34.03
C GLY A 4 6.13 10.24 -35.15
N ASP A 5 6.92 10.58 -36.10
CA ASP A 5 7.30 9.74 -37.24
C ASP A 5 8.17 8.57 -36.80
N GLY A 6 8.09 8.24 -35.52
CA GLY A 6 8.88 7.22 -34.88
C GLY A 6 8.24 5.85 -34.81
N ASP A 7 7.37 5.56 -35.68
CA ASP A 7 6.60 4.31 -35.72
C ASP A 7 7.44 3.03 -35.83
N ASN A 8 8.77 3.17 -35.89
CA ASN A 8 9.73 2.08 -35.97
C ASN A 8 10.45 1.80 -34.65
N HIS A 9 9.87 2.13 -33.51
CA HIS A 9 10.44 1.69 -32.25
C HIS A 9 10.22 0.18 -32.09
N PRO A 10 11.28 -0.60 -32.00
CA PRO A 10 11.15 -2.04 -31.79
C PRO A 10 10.39 -2.29 -30.48
N ILE A 11 9.32 -3.06 -30.56
CA ILE A 11 8.47 -3.41 -29.40
C ILE A 11 9.29 -4.05 -28.26
N ALA A 12 10.30 -4.84 -28.62
CA ALA A 12 11.12 -5.55 -27.64
C ALA A 12 11.92 -4.63 -26.68
N PRO A 13 12.59 -3.57 -27.10
CA PRO A 13 13.22 -2.62 -26.18
C PRO A 13 12.22 -1.87 -25.30
N THR A 14 11.05 -1.58 -25.81
CA THR A 14 9.98 -0.90 -25.08
C THR A 14 9.40 -1.78 -23.97
N LEU A 15 9.19 -3.07 -24.24
CA LEU A 15 8.75 -4.04 -23.24
C LEU A 15 9.81 -4.28 -22.16
N GLN A 16 11.07 -4.36 -22.55
CA GLN A 16 12.19 -4.54 -21.61
C GLN A 16 12.39 -3.32 -20.72
N GLN A 17 12.20 -2.12 -21.26
CA GLN A 17 12.20 -0.88 -20.48
C GLN A 17 10.99 -0.80 -19.53
N SER A 18 9.81 -1.28 -19.94
CA SER A 18 8.64 -1.26 -19.08
C SER A 18 8.75 -2.21 -17.88
N HIS A 19 9.39 -3.35 -18.03
CA HIS A 19 9.63 -4.27 -16.91
C HIS A 19 10.57 -3.70 -15.86
N PHE A 20 11.62 -3.01 -16.27
CA PHE A 20 12.53 -2.36 -15.34
C PHE A 20 11.92 -1.06 -14.78
N ALA A 21 11.19 -0.31 -15.61
CA ALA A 21 10.56 0.95 -15.23
C ALA A 21 9.40 0.78 -14.24
N SER A 22 8.70 -0.35 -14.24
CA SER A 22 7.54 -0.55 -13.34
C SER A 22 7.95 -0.55 -11.87
N THR A 23 9.11 -1.10 -11.53
CA THR A 23 9.62 -1.08 -10.15
C THR A 23 10.17 0.30 -9.76
N GLY A 24 10.80 1.01 -10.70
CA GLY A 24 11.30 2.38 -10.47
C GLY A 24 10.21 3.44 -10.52
N ARG A 25 9.08 3.16 -11.15
CA ARG A 25 7.96 4.11 -11.30
C ARG A 25 7.38 4.55 -9.96
N PHE A 26 7.31 3.65 -9.00
CA PHE A 26 6.87 3.96 -7.66
C PHE A 26 7.69 5.11 -7.03
N PHE A 27 9.01 5.03 -7.09
CA PHE A 27 9.89 6.08 -6.56
C PHE A 27 9.74 7.40 -7.33
N TYR A 28 9.56 7.32 -8.65
CA TYR A 28 9.29 8.48 -9.48
C TYR A 28 7.97 9.15 -9.06
N GLU A 29 6.90 8.39 -8.91
CA GLU A 29 5.58 8.94 -8.51
C GLU A 29 5.63 9.57 -7.11
N MET A 30 6.31 8.96 -6.15
CA MET A 30 6.52 9.58 -4.84
C MET A 30 7.28 10.91 -4.93
N THR A 31 8.28 10.98 -5.79
CA THR A 31 9.03 12.23 -6.06
C THR A 31 8.14 13.29 -6.70
N GLU A 32 7.28 12.91 -7.66
CA GLU A 32 6.34 13.84 -8.28
C GLU A 32 5.27 14.32 -7.29
N LEU A 33 4.77 13.47 -6.39
CA LEU A 33 3.88 13.89 -5.30
C LEU A 33 4.55 14.94 -4.43
N SER A 34 5.78 14.71 -4.00
CA SER A 34 6.56 15.66 -3.19
C SER A 34 6.77 16.98 -3.94
N LYS A 35 7.13 16.94 -5.22
CA LYS A 35 7.27 18.13 -6.08
C LYS A 35 5.96 18.93 -6.20
N LEU A 36 4.83 18.24 -6.28
CA LEU A 36 3.50 18.83 -6.31
C LEU A 36 3.02 19.29 -4.94
N ARG A 37 3.82 19.08 -3.90
CA ARG A 37 3.48 19.35 -2.49
C ARG A 37 2.22 18.63 -2.05
N ILE A 38 2.05 17.40 -2.52
CA ILE A 38 0.99 16.50 -2.07
C ILE A 38 1.57 15.70 -0.91
N PRO A 39 1.02 15.85 0.30
CA PRO A 39 1.55 15.16 1.48
C PRO A 39 1.46 13.65 1.34
N VAL A 40 2.53 12.96 1.65
CA VAL A 40 2.61 11.50 1.72
C VAL A 40 2.83 11.10 3.17
N ILE A 41 1.93 10.27 3.70
CA ILE A 41 2.00 9.79 5.07
C ILE A 41 2.18 8.29 5.03
N SER A 42 3.22 7.78 5.66
CA SER A 42 3.44 6.35 5.83
C SER A 42 3.08 5.91 7.24
N VAL A 43 2.23 4.89 7.33
CA VAL A 43 1.97 4.16 8.57
C VAL A 43 2.57 2.77 8.42
N VAL A 44 3.58 2.48 9.20
CA VAL A 44 4.35 1.24 9.09
C VAL A 44 3.78 0.21 10.05
N PHE A 45 3.12 -0.82 9.53
CA PHE A 45 2.48 -1.88 10.34
C PHE A 45 3.37 -3.10 10.58
N GLY A 46 4.55 -3.14 10.00
CA GLY A 46 5.44 -4.30 10.12
C GLY A 46 6.83 -4.00 9.58
N SER A 47 7.48 -5.00 9.02
CA SER A 47 8.84 -4.85 8.50
C SER A 47 8.85 -4.30 7.08
N SER A 48 9.44 -3.13 6.90
CA SER A 48 9.73 -2.50 5.61
C SER A 48 11.20 -2.71 5.28
N THR A 49 11.49 -3.63 4.36
CA THR A 49 12.87 -4.06 4.08
C THR A 49 13.27 -3.68 2.65
N ALA A 50 14.54 -3.35 2.46
CA ALA A 50 15.14 -3.02 1.17
C ALA A 50 14.36 -1.92 0.43
N GLY A 51 13.80 -2.23 -0.76
CA GLY A 51 12.97 -1.30 -1.51
C GLY A 51 11.77 -0.75 -0.74
N GLY A 52 11.16 -1.55 0.15
CA GLY A 52 10.07 -1.12 1.01
C GLY A 52 10.46 -0.07 2.04
N ALA A 53 11.71 -0.06 2.49
CA ALA A 53 12.19 0.95 3.44
C ALA A 53 12.28 2.35 2.83
N TYR A 54 12.31 2.46 1.51
CA TYR A 54 12.26 3.77 0.84
C TYR A 54 10.89 4.45 0.95
N GLN A 55 9.80 3.69 1.14
CA GLN A 55 8.48 4.29 1.32
C GLN A 55 8.45 5.27 2.48
N PRO A 56 8.73 4.84 3.73
CA PRO A 56 8.84 5.79 4.83
C PRO A 56 9.98 6.79 4.60
N GLY A 57 11.10 6.37 4.02
CA GLY A 57 12.23 7.27 3.74
C GLY A 57 11.93 8.43 2.80
N MET A 58 10.90 8.32 1.96
CA MET A 58 10.47 9.34 0.99
C MET A 58 9.15 10.01 1.38
N SER A 59 8.54 9.63 2.48
CA SER A 59 7.28 10.21 2.97
C SER A 59 7.52 11.48 3.77
N ASP A 60 6.53 12.35 3.81
CA ASP A 60 6.57 13.60 4.58
C ASP A 60 6.33 13.36 6.07
N TYR A 61 5.56 12.32 6.41
CA TYR A 61 5.27 11.91 7.78
C TYR A 61 5.31 10.40 7.91
N ASN A 62 5.96 9.94 8.97
CA ASN A 62 6.12 8.53 9.28
C ASN A 62 5.60 8.19 10.67
N ILE A 63 4.70 7.23 10.74
CA ILE A 63 4.12 6.72 11.98
C ILE A 63 4.57 5.28 12.14
N PHE A 64 5.32 4.99 13.18
CA PHE A 64 5.81 3.66 13.50
C PHE A 64 5.07 3.12 14.73
N ILE A 65 4.82 1.82 14.75
CA ILE A 65 4.16 1.14 15.87
C ILE A 65 5.24 0.46 16.70
N LYS A 66 5.22 0.72 18.00
CA LYS A 66 6.14 0.21 18.98
C LYS A 66 6.21 -1.32 18.94
N ASP A 67 7.41 -1.86 19.01
CA ASP A 67 7.71 -3.30 19.01
C ASP A 67 7.23 -4.09 17.79
N GLN A 68 6.64 -3.40 16.78
CA GLN A 68 6.07 -4.00 15.59
C GLN A 68 6.73 -3.49 14.31
N SER A 69 6.86 -2.17 14.17
CA SER A 69 7.37 -1.54 12.94
C SER A 69 8.88 -1.62 12.85
N LYS A 70 9.36 -1.94 11.65
CA LYS A 70 10.80 -1.99 11.34
C LYS A 70 11.06 -1.43 9.96
N ALA A 71 12.15 -0.70 9.81
CA ALA A 71 12.63 -0.25 8.50
C ALA A 71 14.15 -0.35 8.45
N PHE A 72 14.66 -1.12 7.48
CA PHE A 72 16.09 -1.24 7.22
C PHE A 72 16.35 -1.67 5.77
N LEU A 73 17.48 -1.26 5.22
CA LEU A 73 17.85 -1.64 3.84
C LEU A 73 18.28 -3.10 3.76
N ALA A 74 18.91 -3.61 4.82
CA ALA A 74 19.30 -5.00 4.96
C ALA A 74 18.99 -5.49 6.36
N GLY A 75 18.31 -6.61 6.48
CA GLY A 75 18.01 -7.23 7.78
C GLY A 75 19.25 -7.86 8.44
N PRO A 76 19.16 -8.25 9.74
CA PRO A 76 20.28 -8.76 10.51
C PRO A 76 21.08 -9.89 9.85
N PRO A 77 20.46 -10.85 9.14
CA PRO A 77 21.23 -11.90 8.45
C PRO A 77 22.17 -11.37 7.37
N LEU A 78 21.73 -10.36 6.61
CA LEU A 78 22.54 -9.74 5.56
C LEU A 78 23.64 -8.85 6.15
N VAL A 79 23.34 -8.12 7.22
CA VAL A 79 24.33 -7.32 7.96
C VAL A 79 25.43 -8.24 8.48
N LYS A 80 25.07 -9.32 9.15
CA LYS A 80 26.04 -10.33 9.65
C LYS A 80 26.90 -10.91 8.52
N MET A 81 26.29 -11.20 7.36
CA MET A 81 27.03 -11.73 6.22
C MET A 81 28.00 -10.70 5.63
N ALA A 82 27.63 -9.42 5.58
CA ALA A 82 28.41 -8.37 4.95
C ALA A 82 29.50 -7.80 5.87
N THR A 83 29.24 -7.64 7.17
CA THR A 83 30.12 -6.96 8.11
C THR A 83 30.64 -7.85 9.25
N GLY A 84 30.03 -9.03 9.44
CA GLY A 84 30.30 -9.89 10.58
C GLY A 84 29.64 -9.44 11.90
N GLU A 85 28.93 -8.31 11.90
CA GLU A 85 28.23 -7.79 13.06
C GLU A 85 26.97 -8.59 13.38
N GLU A 86 26.74 -8.87 14.66
CA GLU A 86 25.49 -9.42 15.15
C GLU A 86 24.59 -8.28 15.62
N SER A 87 23.41 -8.20 15.03
CA SER A 87 22.38 -7.25 15.39
C SER A 87 21.04 -7.94 15.48
N ASP A 88 20.13 -7.38 16.25
CA ASP A 88 18.73 -7.77 16.23
C ASP A 88 17.90 -6.74 15.43
N ASP A 89 16.69 -7.13 15.08
CA ASP A 89 15.78 -6.29 14.26
C ASP A 89 15.45 -4.95 14.93
N GLU A 90 15.27 -4.93 16.26
CA GLU A 90 14.85 -3.72 16.99
C GLU A 90 16.00 -2.70 17.08
N THR A 91 17.21 -3.16 17.35
CA THR A 91 18.38 -2.28 17.41
C THR A 91 18.83 -1.82 16.05
N LEU A 92 18.62 -2.64 14.99
CA LEU A 92 19.00 -2.30 13.63
C LEU A 92 18.04 -1.30 12.98
N GLY A 93 16.73 -1.47 13.17
CA GLY A 93 15.72 -0.65 12.48
C GLY A 93 14.34 -0.72 13.10
N GLY A 94 14.25 -0.94 14.41
CA GLY A 94 12.98 -0.95 15.13
C GLY A 94 12.37 0.44 15.29
N ALA A 95 11.09 0.47 15.66
CA ALA A 95 10.34 1.71 15.82
C ALA A 95 10.98 2.68 16.81
N LYS A 96 11.45 2.17 17.95
CA LYS A 96 12.12 2.99 18.97
C LYS A 96 13.44 3.58 18.47
N MET A 97 14.24 2.77 17.79
CA MET A 97 15.50 3.25 17.20
C MET A 97 15.23 4.38 16.19
N HIS A 98 14.22 4.24 15.35
CA HIS A 98 13.87 5.27 14.38
C HIS A 98 13.25 6.52 15.00
N SER A 99 12.58 6.40 16.15
CA SER A 99 12.01 7.54 16.86
C SER A 99 13.04 8.31 17.71
N GLU A 100 14.03 7.62 18.28
CA GLU A 100 14.98 8.21 19.24
C GLU A 100 16.34 8.56 18.61
N ILE A 101 16.77 7.80 17.60
CA ILE A 101 18.15 7.88 17.08
C ILE A 101 18.21 8.39 15.64
N SER A 102 17.52 7.72 14.70
CA SER A 102 17.61 8.10 13.28
C SER A 102 16.68 9.27 12.89
N GLY A 103 15.60 9.48 13.64
CA GLY A 103 14.60 10.48 13.31
C GLY A 103 13.73 10.15 12.10
N LEU A 104 13.77 8.92 11.60
CA LEU A 104 12.89 8.50 10.49
C LEU A 104 11.44 8.38 10.92
N SER A 105 11.17 7.99 12.15
CA SER A 105 9.83 7.95 12.71
C SER A 105 9.48 9.28 13.36
N ASP A 106 8.48 9.97 12.82
CA ASP A 106 7.97 11.23 13.37
C ASP A 106 7.07 11.00 14.58
N TYR A 107 6.34 9.89 14.56
CA TYR A 107 5.41 9.51 15.62
C TYR A 107 5.57 8.03 15.97
N LEU A 108 5.65 7.75 17.27
CA LEU A 108 5.62 6.40 17.82
C LEU A 108 4.24 6.09 18.37
N ALA A 109 3.52 5.19 17.73
CA ALA A 109 2.22 4.71 18.16
C ALA A 109 2.37 3.51 19.11
N GLU A 110 1.48 3.37 20.06
CA GLU A 110 1.46 2.21 20.98
C GLU A 110 0.94 0.94 20.31
N ASP A 111 -0.04 1.09 19.41
CA ASP A 111 -0.65 -0.01 18.64
C ASP A 111 -1.19 0.48 17.27
N GLU A 112 -1.80 -0.41 16.51
CA GLU A 112 -2.33 -0.11 15.18
C GLU A 112 -3.47 0.92 15.23
N MET A 113 -4.33 0.86 16.24
CA MET A 113 -5.45 1.80 16.38
C MET A 113 -4.94 3.20 16.74
N ASP A 114 -3.93 3.27 17.59
CA ASP A 114 -3.25 4.53 17.92
C ASP A 114 -2.55 5.11 16.69
N ALA A 115 -1.91 4.27 15.88
CA ALA A 115 -1.29 4.71 14.63
C ALA A 115 -2.31 5.33 13.67
N LEU A 116 -3.50 4.75 13.53
CA LEU A 116 -4.58 5.30 12.72
C LEU A 116 -5.13 6.61 13.31
N ARG A 117 -5.24 6.70 14.62
CA ARG A 117 -5.63 7.94 15.32
C ARG A 117 -4.63 9.06 15.01
N ILE A 118 -3.34 8.80 15.20
CA ILE A 118 -2.26 9.76 14.91
C ILE A 118 -2.28 10.16 13.43
N CYS A 119 -2.46 9.21 12.52
CA CYS A 119 -2.56 9.50 11.10
C CYS A 119 -3.70 10.48 10.79
N ARG A 120 -4.88 10.29 11.38
CA ARG A 120 -6.01 11.22 11.24
C ARG A 120 -5.71 12.61 11.81
N GLU A 121 -5.00 12.67 12.93
CA GLU A 121 -4.57 13.95 13.51
C GLU A 121 -3.58 14.68 12.59
N VAL A 122 -2.59 13.97 12.05
CA VAL A 122 -1.65 14.54 11.07
C VAL A 122 -2.42 15.12 9.88
N VAL A 123 -3.33 14.34 9.29
CA VAL A 123 -4.16 14.81 8.17
C VAL A 123 -4.97 16.04 8.53
N SER A 124 -5.53 16.12 9.74
CA SER A 124 -6.34 17.26 10.18
C SER A 124 -5.54 18.56 10.27
N HIS A 125 -4.23 18.47 10.51
CA HIS A 125 -3.35 19.63 10.63
C HIS A 125 -2.80 20.12 9.28
N LEU A 126 -2.90 19.29 8.21
CA LEU A 126 -2.32 19.65 6.92
C LEU A 126 -3.08 20.74 6.16
N ASN A 127 -4.27 21.15 6.60
CA ASN A 127 -5.15 22.06 5.85
C ASN A 127 -5.32 21.66 4.38
N TRP A 128 -5.27 20.34 4.13
CA TRP A 128 -5.33 19.83 2.78
C TRP A 128 -6.71 20.05 2.19
N THR A 129 -6.76 20.71 1.06
CA THR A 129 -7.99 20.86 0.27
C THR A 129 -7.89 19.93 -0.92
N LYS A 130 -8.85 19.03 -1.05
CA LYS A 130 -8.96 18.14 -2.21
C LYS A 130 -8.99 18.95 -3.51
N LYS A 131 -8.16 18.58 -4.46
CA LYS A 131 -8.04 19.21 -5.78
C LYS A 131 -8.73 18.39 -6.90
N GLY A 132 -9.54 17.42 -6.58
CA GLY A 132 -10.29 16.61 -7.53
C GLY A 132 -11.75 17.06 -7.66
N ASN A 133 -12.43 16.53 -8.65
CA ASN A 133 -13.88 16.70 -8.78
C ASN A 133 -14.58 16.03 -7.58
N GLU A 134 -15.75 16.57 -7.24
CA GLU A 134 -16.68 15.85 -6.35
C GLU A 134 -17.14 14.55 -7.04
N PRO A 135 -17.58 13.56 -6.26
CA PRO A 135 -18.04 12.30 -6.84
C PRO A 135 -19.28 12.55 -7.69
N ASP A 136 -19.31 11.94 -8.89
CA ASP A 136 -20.45 12.05 -9.82
C ASP A 136 -21.64 11.19 -9.38
N ILE A 137 -21.42 10.24 -8.46
CA ILE A 137 -22.41 9.27 -8.02
C ILE A 137 -22.72 9.53 -6.55
N LYS A 138 -24.00 9.49 -6.21
CA LYS A 138 -24.42 9.59 -4.80
C LYS A 138 -23.98 8.34 -4.06
N SER A 139 -23.23 8.53 -2.98
CA SER A 139 -22.82 7.45 -2.08
C SER A 139 -24.04 6.77 -1.44
N SER A 140 -23.90 5.48 -1.21
CA SER A 140 -24.86 4.67 -0.44
C SER A 140 -24.10 3.79 0.55
N GLU A 141 -24.69 3.60 1.72
CA GLU A 141 -24.09 2.69 2.70
C GLU A 141 -23.99 1.26 2.15
N PRO A 142 -22.97 0.49 2.53
CA PRO A 142 -22.94 -0.95 2.28
C PRO A 142 -24.18 -1.65 2.80
N GLU A 143 -24.60 -2.73 2.15
CA GLU A 143 -25.73 -3.57 2.61
C GLU A 143 -25.33 -4.46 3.79
N TYR A 144 -24.03 -4.75 3.94
CA TYR A 144 -23.46 -5.56 5.04
C TYR A 144 -22.79 -4.66 6.07
N ASN A 145 -22.89 -5.04 7.34
CA ASN A 145 -22.34 -4.26 8.43
C ASN A 145 -20.81 -4.37 8.47
N GLU A 146 -20.14 -3.24 8.54
CA GLU A 146 -18.67 -3.18 8.65
C GLU A 146 -18.12 -3.84 9.92
N GLU A 147 -18.87 -3.86 11.02
CA GLU A 147 -18.47 -4.54 12.27
C GLU A 147 -18.27 -6.05 12.07
N GLU A 148 -18.93 -6.67 11.07
CA GLU A 148 -18.76 -8.07 10.75
C GLU A 148 -17.35 -8.41 10.24
N LEU A 149 -16.59 -7.41 9.79
CA LEU A 149 -15.17 -7.58 9.38
C LEU A 149 -14.34 -8.22 10.50
N LEU A 150 -14.64 -7.91 11.76
CA LEU A 150 -13.95 -8.49 12.91
C LEU A 150 -14.15 -10.01 13.04
N GLY A 151 -15.24 -10.54 12.49
CA GLY A 151 -15.53 -11.97 12.52
C GLY A 151 -15.19 -12.73 11.22
N ILE A 152 -14.87 -12.03 10.14
CA ILE A 152 -14.55 -12.65 8.83
C ILE A 152 -13.12 -13.14 8.79
N LEU A 153 -12.20 -12.39 9.38
CA LEU A 153 -10.80 -12.77 9.47
C LEU A 153 -10.62 -13.84 10.54
N SER A 154 -10.11 -15.00 10.14
CA SER A 154 -9.75 -16.06 11.08
C SER A 154 -8.44 -15.73 11.79
N GLU A 155 -8.33 -16.05 13.06
CA GLU A 155 -7.04 -16.04 13.78
C GLU A 155 -6.04 -17.05 13.21
N ASP A 156 -6.55 -18.08 12.54
CA ASP A 156 -5.72 -19.03 11.80
C ASP A 156 -5.43 -18.50 10.38
N LEU A 157 -4.20 -18.04 10.17
CA LEU A 157 -3.71 -17.55 8.87
C LEU A 157 -3.75 -18.60 7.74
N LYS A 158 -4.04 -19.86 8.05
CA LYS A 158 -4.22 -20.94 7.06
C LYS A 158 -5.65 -21.02 6.55
N SER A 159 -6.59 -20.38 7.21
CA SER A 159 -7.99 -20.33 6.79
C SER A 159 -8.13 -19.32 5.66
N ALA A 160 -8.62 -19.78 4.50
CA ALA A 160 -8.90 -18.89 3.38
C ALA A 160 -10.10 -17.99 3.70
N VAL A 161 -9.93 -16.70 3.48
CA VAL A 161 -11.02 -15.71 3.55
C VAL A 161 -11.33 -15.28 2.12
N ASP A 162 -12.60 -15.26 1.74
CA ASP A 162 -12.99 -14.67 0.46
C ASP A 162 -12.90 -13.15 0.54
N ILE A 163 -11.98 -12.57 -0.20
CA ILE A 163 -11.77 -11.12 -0.22
C ILE A 163 -13.03 -10.35 -0.64
N LYS A 164 -13.96 -10.97 -1.36
CA LYS A 164 -15.24 -10.35 -1.75
C LYS A 164 -16.14 -10.07 -0.55
N GLU A 165 -16.04 -10.88 0.49
CA GLU A 165 -16.75 -10.62 1.75
C GLU A 165 -16.26 -9.32 2.41
N ILE A 166 -14.96 -9.05 2.31
CA ILE A 166 -14.39 -7.79 2.80
C ILE A 166 -14.84 -6.64 1.91
N ILE A 167 -14.72 -6.78 0.58
CA ILE A 167 -15.10 -5.74 -0.37
C ILE A 167 -16.56 -5.33 -0.19
N ALA A 168 -17.47 -6.28 -0.01
CA ALA A 168 -18.89 -6.03 0.14
C ALA A 168 -19.25 -5.17 1.37
N ARG A 169 -18.35 -5.03 2.34
CA ARG A 169 -18.58 -4.29 3.60
C ARG A 169 -18.02 -2.87 3.59
N PHE A 170 -17.39 -2.44 2.50
CA PHE A 170 -16.91 -1.06 2.41
C PHE A 170 -17.25 -0.35 1.09
N VAL A 171 -17.73 -1.07 0.08
CA VAL A 171 -18.14 -0.45 -1.18
C VAL A 171 -19.59 -0.01 -1.16
N ASP A 172 -19.92 1.04 -1.88
CA ASP A 172 -21.27 1.61 -1.95
C ASP A 172 -22.30 0.57 -2.39
N GLY A 173 -23.34 0.36 -1.55
CA GLY A 173 -24.40 -0.60 -1.79
C GLY A 173 -23.92 -2.03 -1.95
N SER A 174 -22.76 -2.36 -1.43
CA SER A 174 -22.11 -3.68 -1.56
C SER A 174 -21.97 -4.17 -3.02
N LYS A 175 -21.89 -3.22 -3.96
CA LYS A 175 -21.84 -3.51 -5.40
C LYS A 175 -20.40 -3.55 -5.89
N PHE A 176 -20.01 -4.70 -6.39
CA PHE A 176 -18.70 -4.94 -6.97
C PHE A 176 -18.82 -5.66 -8.31
N GLU A 177 -18.23 -5.07 -9.35
CA GLU A 177 -18.20 -5.66 -10.69
C GLU A 177 -16.84 -6.34 -10.90
N GLU A 178 -16.83 -7.67 -10.78
CA GLU A 178 -15.59 -8.45 -10.91
C GLU A 178 -15.15 -8.58 -12.37
N PHE A 179 -13.90 -8.22 -12.63
CA PHE A 179 -13.23 -8.39 -13.91
C PHE A 179 -12.60 -9.78 -14.00
N LYS A 180 -12.88 -10.51 -15.07
CA LYS A 180 -12.35 -11.87 -15.37
C LYS A 180 -12.50 -12.84 -14.17
N PRO A 181 -13.72 -13.10 -13.66
CA PRO A 181 -13.92 -13.91 -12.44
C PRO A 181 -13.40 -15.35 -12.56
N LEU A 182 -13.36 -15.90 -13.77
CA LEU A 182 -12.91 -17.29 -14.01
C LEU A 182 -11.40 -17.40 -14.28
N TYR A 183 -10.70 -16.30 -14.53
CA TYR A 183 -9.28 -16.31 -14.82
C TYR A 183 -8.48 -15.73 -13.65
N GLY A 184 -7.41 -16.41 -13.23
CA GLY A 184 -6.57 -15.95 -12.13
C GLY A 184 -7.38 -15.71 -10.84
N SER A 185 -8.21 -16.67 -10.43
CA SER A 185 -9.19 -16.52 -9.34
C SER A 185 -8.60 -16.25 -7.97
N THR A 186 -7.29 -16.41 -7.79
CA THR A 186 -6.59 -16.07 -6.54
C THR A 186 -6.24 -14.58 -6.41
N LEU A 187 -6.57 -13.78 -7.42
CA LEU A 187 -6.60 -12.32 -7.36
C LEU A 187 -7.95 -11.84 -7.86
N VAL A 188 -8.71 -11.18 -7.02
CA VAL A 188 -9.97 -10.54 -7.37
C VAL A 188 -9.66 -9.13 -7.87
N CYS A 189 -10.11 -8.80 -9.07
CA CYS A 189 -9.96 -7.49 -9.67
C CYS A 189 -11.33 -6.99 -10.09
N GLY A 190 -11.61 -5.72 -9.97
CA GLY A 190 -12.90 -5.19 -10.41
C GLY A 190 -13.11 -3.73 -10.10
N TRP A 191 -14.33 -3.29 -10.33
CA TRP A 191 -14.76 -1.92 -10.18
C TRP A 191 -15.86 -1.80 -9.12
N ALA A 192 -15.78 -0.74 -8.37
CA ALA A 192 -16.80 -0.39 -7.38
C ALA A 192 -16.89 1.12 -7.21
N THR A 193 -17.81 1.57 -6.38
CA THR A 193 -17.84 2.93 -5.85
C THR A 193 -17.59 2.91 -4.35
N VAL A 194 -16.84 3.89 -3.87
CA VAL A 194 -16.62 4.14 -2.44
C VAL A 194 -16.85 5.61 -2.18
N HIS A 195 -17.82 5.93 -1.34
CA HIS A 195 -18.28 7.30 -1.11
C HIS A 195 -18.60 8.08 -2.40
N GLY A 196 -19.16 7.37 -3.40
CA GLY A 196 -19.50 7.95 -4.70
C GLY A 196 -18.36 8.04 -5.70
N TYR A 197 -17.12 7.74 -5.28
CA TYR A 197 -15.96 7.71 -6.19
C TYR A 197 -15.82 6.35 -6.85
N GLN A 198 -15.61 6.34 -8.15
CA GLN A 198 -15.29 5.12 -8.87
C GLN A 198 -13.86 4.68 -8.56
N VAL A 199 -13.71 3.43 -8.17
CA VAL A 199 -12.42 2.84 -7.79
C VAL A 199 -12.20 1.49 -8.47
N GLY A 200 -10.95 1.22 -8.84
CA GLY A 200 -10.50 -0.12 -9.18
C GLY A 200 -10.01 -0.82 -7.92
N ILE A 201 -10.47 -2.03 -7.69
CA ILE A 201 -10.10 -2.83 -6.52
C ILE A 201 -9.30 -4.04 -6.98
N LEU A 202 -8.17 -4.27 -6.32
CA LEU A 202 -7.35 -5.47 -6.42
C LEU A 202 -7.33 -6.12 -5.03
N GLY A 203 -7.88 -7.33 -4.94
CA GLY A 203 -7.97 -8.08 -3.68
C GLY A 203 -7.27 -9.43 -3.79
N ASN A 204 -6.33 -9.70 -2.89
CA ASN A 204 -5.66 -10.99 -2.84
C ASN A 204 -6.60 -12.05 -2.24
N ASN A 205 -6.85 -13.13 -2.97
CA ASN A 205 -7.73 -14.23 -2.59
C ASN A 205 -6.98 -15.57 -2.49
N GLY A 206 -5.67 -15.52 -2.31
CA GLY A 206 -4.80 -16.69 -2.23
C GLY A 206 -3.41 -16.43 -2.81
N PRO A 207 -2.59 -17.46 -3.06
CA PRO A 207 -1.29 -17.30 -3.68
C PRO A 207 -1.38 -16.67 -5.06
N ILE A 208 -0.49 -15.73 -5.36
CA ILE A 208 -0.45 -15.08 -6.68
C ILE A 208 0.27 -16.00 -7.66
N TYR A 209 -0.50 -16.60 -8.56
CA TYR A 209 0.00 -17.39 -9.68
C TYR A 209 0.23 -16.48 -10.92
N PRO A 210 0.96 -16.95 -11.95
CA PRO A 210 1.19 -16.16 -13.16
C PRO A 210 -0.08 -15.58 -13.79
N GLN A 211 -1.15 -16.37 -13.88
CA GLN A 211 -2.44 -15.90 -14.42
C GLN A 211 -3.09 -14.82 -13.55
N SER A 212 -2.88 -14.88 -12.23
CA SER A 212 -3.38 -13.85 -11.32
C SER A 212 -2.59 -12.55 -11.48
N ALA A 213 -1.28 -12.63 -11.66
CA ALA A 213 -0.43 -11.49 -11.93
C ALA A 213 -0.74 -10.84 -13.29
N GLU A 214 -1.04 -11.64 -14.31
CA GLU A 214 -1.46 -11.13 -15.63
C GLU A 214 -2.83 -10.45 -15.59
N LYS A 215 -3.72 -10.90 -14.70
CA LYS A 215 -5.06 -10.31 -14.52
C LYS A 215 -4.99 -8.94 -13.88
N GLY A 216 -4.12 -8.76 -12.86
CA GLY A 216 -3.92 -7.50 -12.13
C GLY A 216 -3.14 -6.47 -12.91
#